data_8026027f78b093d47e76ec3ed09fac4a
#
_entry.id   8026027f78b093d47e76ec3ed09fac4a
#
_cell.length_a   1.000
_cell.length_b   1.000
_cell.length_c   1.000
_cell.angle_alpha   90.00
_cell.angle_beta   90.00
_cell.angle_gamma   90.00
#
_symmetry.space_group_name_H-M   'P 1'
#
loop_
_entity.id
_entity.type
_entity.pdbx_description
1 polymer ?
#
loop_
_entity_poly.entity_id
_entity_poly.type
_entity_poly.pdbx_seq_one_letter_code
_entity_poly.pdbx_strand_id
1 'polypeptide(L)'
;MEEAAMNGHLPVVEWLHANRSDGCNTDAMDDAAGNGHLSVAEWLHANRSEGCNIDAMDDAAGNGHLSVAEWLHANRSEGCTIKAMNCAAGNGHLSMVVFLHANRSEGCNKDALNKAAINGHQSVVEWLHANRYEG
;
A
#
# COMPACT_ATOMS: atom_id res chain seq x y z
N MET A 1 5.30 -16.49 -10.82
CA MET A 1 6.01 -15.48 -9.96
C MET A 1 5.03 -14.65 -9.14
N GLU A 2 3.92 -14.23 -9.72
CA GLU A 2 2.93 -13.41 -9.00
C GLU A 2 2.44 -14.08 -7.71
N GLU A 3 2.07 -15.35 -7.79
CA GLU A 3 1.58 -16.08 -6.61
C GLU A 3 2.64 -16.19 -5.51
N ALA A 4 3.90 -16.47 -5.88
CA ALA A 4 5.00 -16.55 -4.93
C ALA A 4 5.25 -15.18 -4.28
N ALA A 5 5.17 -14.10 -5.06
CA ALA A 5 5.34 -12.74 -4.57
C ALA A 5 4.19 -12.36 -3.64
N MET A 6 2.96 -12.67 -4.03
CA MET A 6 1.76 -12.40 -3.24
C MET A 6 1.82 -13.05 -1.86
N ASN A 7 2.42 -14.23 -1.78
CA ASN A 7 2.52 -15.00 -0.54
C ASN A 7 3.84 -14.79 0.22
N GLY A 8 4.71 -13.90 -0.27
CA GLY A 8 5.94 -13.55 0.42
C GLY A 8 7.05 -14.59 0.35
N HIS A 9 6.99 -15.48 -0.66
CA HIS A 9 7.96 -16.56 -0.79
C HIS A 9 9.18 -16.09 -1.59
N LEU A 10 10.02 -15.27 -0.97
CA LEU A 10 11.19 -14.69 -1.63
C LEU A 10 12.12 -15.73 -2.24
N PRO A 11 12.50 -16.83 -1.55
CA PRO A 11 13.36 -17.84 -2.19
C PRO A 11 12.76 -18.43 -3.46
N VAL A 12 11.43 -18.59 -3.51
CA VAL A 12 10.74 -19.08 -4.71
C VAL A 12 10.77 -18.03 -5.82
N VAL A 13 10.56 -16.77 -5.47
CA VAL A 13 10.64 -15.65 -6.43
C VAL A 13 12.05 -15.59 -7.03
N GLU A 14 13.08 -15.67 -6.21
CA GLU A 14 14.48 -15.67 -6.66
C GLU A 14 14.75 -16.85 -7.60
N TRP A 15 14.28 -18.04 -7.22
CA TRP A 15 14.48 -19.25 -8.04
C TRP A 15 13.79 -19.11 -9.39
N LEU A 16 12.55 -18.61 -9.39
CA LEU A 16 11.79 -18.43 -10.64
C LEU A 16 12.47 -17.41 -11.55
N HIS A 17 12.99 -16.34 -10.99
CA HIS A 17 13.72 -15.33 -11.76
C HIS A 17 14.95 -15.93 -12.42
N ALA A 18 15.70 -16.79 -11.70
CA ALA A 18 16.93 -17.38 -12.19
C ALA A 18 16.69 -18.51 -13.22
N ASN A 19 15.58 -19.24 -13.11
CA ASN A 19 15.36 -20.49 -13.83
C ASN A 19 14.24 -20.47 -14.87
N ARG A 20 13.43 -19.40 -14.90
CA ARG A 20 12.32 -19.27 -15.83
C ARG A 20 12.48 -18.01 -16.67
N SER A 21 12.08 -18.11 -17.92
CA SER A 21 12.12 -16.95 -18.81
C SER A 21 10.78 -16.20 -18.86
N ASP A 22 9.72 -16.78 -18.32
CA ASP A 22 8.42 -16.10 -18.24
C ASP A 22 8.55 -14.99 -17.22
N GLY A 23 8.36 -13.79 -17.61
CA GLY A 23 8.44 -12.68 -16.70
C GLY A 23 7.28 -12.66 -15.70
N CYS A 24 7.17 -11.55 -15.04
CA CYS A 24 5.99 -11.22 -14.26
C CYS A 24 5.51 -9.85 -14.76
N ASN A 25 4.36 -9.44 -14.32
CA ASN A 25 3.83 -8.12 -14.64
C ASN A 25 3.86 -7.27 -13.36
N THR A 26 3.25 -6.10 -13.39
CA THR A 26 3.18 -5.21 -12.23
C THR A 26 2.44 -5.84 -11.05
N ASP A 27 1.59 -6.83 -11.31
CA ASP A 27 0.80 -7.48 -10.26
C ASP A 27 1.68 -8.15 -9.20
N ALA A 28 2.85 -8.65 -9.58
CA ALA A 28 3.76 -9.28 -8.62
C ALA A 28 4.15 -8.30 -7.51
N MET A 29 4.54 -7.09 -7.87
CA MET A 29 4.91 -6.08 -6.88
C MET A 29 3.68 -5.51 -6.17
N ASP A 30 2.59 -5.27 -6.91
CA ASP A 30 1.35 -4.78 -6.32
C ASP A 30 0.84 -5.73 -5.24
N ASP A 31 0.83 -7.03 -5.53
CA ASP A 31 0.35 -8.05 -4.60
C ASP A 31 1.29 -8.23 -3.40
N ALA A 32 2.60 -8.22 -3.65
CA ALA A 32 3.57 -8.29 -2.56
C ALA A 32 3.42 -7.11 -1.62
N ALA A 33 3.30 -5.91 -2.18
CA ALA A 33 3.14 -4.68 -1.40
C ALA A 33 1.80 -4.68 -0.65
N GLY A 34 0.71 -5.03 -1.33
CA GLY A 34 -0.62 -5.07 -0.74
C GLY A 34 -0.74 -6.05 0.41
N ASN A 35 0.07 -7.11 0.41
CA ASN A 35 0.09 -8.12 1.47
C ASN A 35 1.21 -7.90 2.49
N GLY A 36 1.95 -6.81 2.39
CA GLY A 36 2.94 -6.43 3.39
C GLY A 36 4.29 -7.12 3.27
N HIS A 37 4.59 -7.69 2.11
CA HIS A 37 5.84 -8.44 1.89
C HIS A 37 6.92 -7.50 1.37
N LEU A 38 7.47 -6.68 2.27
CA LEU A 38 8.46 -5.64 1.94
C LEU A 38 9.70 -6.23 1.27
N SER A 39 10.25 -7.32 1.81
CA SER A 39 11.47 -7.91 1.25
C SER A 39 11.28 -8.37 -0.20
N VAL A 40 10.11 -8.91 -0.52
CA VAL A 40 9.78 -9.30 -1.91
C VAL A 40 9.67 -8.06 -2.79
N ALA A 41 8.98 -7.02 -2.31
CA ALA A 41 8.82 -5.77 -3.06
C ALA A 41 10.18 -5.13 -3.34
N GLU A 42 11.05 -5.08 -2.34
CA GLU A 42 12.42 -4.56 -2.49
C GLU A 42 13.23 -5.37 -3.51
N TRP A 43 13.12 -6.70 -3.44
CA TRP A 43 13.84 -7.58 -4.36
C TRP A 43 13.35 -7.38 -5.80
N LEU A 44 12.03 -7.31 -6.00
CA LEU A 44 11.44 -7.08 -7.33
C LEU A 44 11.89 -5.72 -7.88
N HIS A 45 11.92 -4.69 -7.05
CA HIS A 45 12.37 -3.37 -7.45
C HIS A 45 13.82 -3.39 -7.92
N ALA A 46 14.68 -4.14 -7.23
CA ALA A 46 16.12 -4.20 -7.53
C ALA A 46 16.43 -5.09 -8.74
N ASN A 47 15.64 -6.12 -9.00
CA ASN A 47 15.98 -7.19 -9.95
C ASN A 47 15.06 -7.28 -11.18
N ARG A 48 13.92 -6.61 -11.16
CA ARG A 48 12.96 -6.64 -12.26
C ARG A 48 12.65 -5.21 -12.71
N SER A 49 12.22 -5.08 -13.96
CA SER A 49 11.90 -3.78 -14.54
C SER A 49 10.41 -3.50 -14.67
N GLU A 50 9.55 -4.47 -14.34
CA GLU A 50 8.09 -4.32 -14.49
C GLU A 50 7.51 -3.24 -13.56
N GLY A 51 8.06 -3.12 -12.34
CA GLY A 51 7.59 -2.13 -11.39
C GLY A 51 6.24 -2.48 -10.77
N CYS A 52 5.52 -1.45 -10.40
CA CYS A 52 4.18 -1.57 -9.82
C CYS A 52 3.30 -0.47 -10.39
N ASN A 53 2.03 -0.47 -9.99
CA ASN A 53 1.11 0.62 -10.31
C ASN A 53 0.60 1.25 -9.01
N ILE A 54 -0.38 2.15 -9.10
CA ILE A 54 -0.93 2.85 -7.93
C ILE A 54 -1.57 1.90 -6.91
N ASP A 55 -1.97 0.71 -7.34
CA ASP A 55 -2.61 -0.27 -6.46
C ASP A 55 -1.65 -0.74 -5.36
N ALA A 56 -0.35 -0.76 -5.64
CA ALA A 56 0.65 -1.16 -4.62
C ALA A 56 0.49 -0.32 -3.35
N MET A 57 0.49 1.00 -3.49
CA MET A 57 0.37 1.87 -2.32
C MET A 57 -1.05 1.94 -1.78
N ASP A 58 -2.05 1.97 -2.65
CA ASP A 58 -3.45 1.97 -2.21
C ASP A 58 -3.75 0.74 -1.34
N ASP A 59 -3.32 -0.44 -1.79
CA ASP A 59 -3.58 -1.70 -1.08
C ASP A 59 -2.73 -1.82 0.19
N ALA A 60 -1.45 -1.45 0.11
CA ALA A 60 -0.59 -1.44 1.30
C ALA A 60 -1.16 -0.53 2.37
N ALA A 61 -1.61 0.66 1.98
CA ALA A 61 -2.21 1.62 2.90
C ALA A 61 -3.52 1.10 3.49
N GLY A 62 -4.39 0.57 2.65
CA GLY A 62 -5.68 0.03 3.09
C GLY A 62 -5.53 -1.12 4.07
N ASN A 63 -4.47 -1.91 3.93
CA ASN A 63 -4.18 -3.05 4.79
C ASN A 63 -3.26 -2.71 5.97
N GLY A 64 -2.85 -1.44 6.10
CA GLY A 64 -2.09 -0.99 7.27
C GLY A 64 -0.60 -1.34 7.24
N HIS A 65 -0.06 -1.64 6.08
CA HIS A 65 1.36 -2.01 5.93
C HIS A 65 2.22 -0.75 5.82
N LEU A 66 2.46 -0.08 6.94
CA LEU A 66 3.12 1.22 6.98
C LEU A 66 4.55 1.18 6.42
N SER A 67 5.35 0.18 6.78
CA SER A 67 6.73 0.08 6.30
C SER A 67 6.78 -0.06 4.78
N VAL A 68 5.82 -0.78 4.19
CA VAL A 68 5.72 -0.92 2.73
C VAL A 68 5.32 0.42 2.10
N ALA A 69 4.33 1.11 2.67
CA ALA A 69 3.90 2.41 2.16
C ALA A 69 5.04 3.44 2.22
N GLU A 70 5.79 3.46 3.31
CA GLU A 70 6.96 4.33 3.46
C GLU A 70 8.01 4.02 2.40
N TRP A 71 8.28 2.74 2.17
CA TRP A 71 9.26 2.32 1.17
C TRP A 71 8.82 2.70 -0.24
N LEU A 72 7.55 2.46 -0.57
CA LEU A 72 6.99 2.82 -1.89
C LEU A 72 7.08 4.33 -2.13
N HIS A 73 6.73 5.12 -1.12
CA HIS A 73 6.81 6.58 -1.23
C HIS A 73 8.25 7.05 -1.50
N ALA A 74 9.23 6.42 -0.85
CA ALA A 74 10.63 6.80 -0.97
C ALA A 74 11.29 6.30 -2.26
N ASN A 75 10.84 5.17 -2.80
CA ASN A 75 11.56 4.46 -3.87
C ASN A 75 10.81 4.35 -5.20
N ARG A 76 9.51 4.61 -5.21
CA ARG A 76 8.68 4.51 -6.42
C ARG A 76 7.95 5.83 -6.66
N SER A 77 7.63 6.09 -7.92
CA SER A 77 6.98 7.34 -8.34
C SER A 77 5.51 7.17 -8.74
N GLU A 78 4.96 5.96 -8.71
CA GLU A 78 3.58 5.70 -9.12
C GLU A 78 2.55 6.39 -8.23
N GLY A 79 2.85 6.48 -6.92
CA GLY A 79 1.96 7.16 -5.98
C GLY A 79 0.74 6.34 -5.58
N CYS A 80 -0.29 7.03 -5.16
CA CYS A 80 -1.54 6.44 -4.71
C CYS A 80 -2.71 7.33 -5.11
N THR A 81 -3.92 6.88 -4.76
CA THR A 81 -5.15 7.67 -4.95
C THR A 81 -5.76 7.99 -3.59
N ILE A 82 -6.92 8.67 -3.58
CA ILE A 82 -7.68 8.91 -2.33
C ILE A 82 -8.08 7.60 -1.67
N LYS A 83 -8.10 6.50 -2.41
CA LYS A 83 -8.43 5.17 -1.90
C LYS A 83 -7.48 4.75 -0.77
N ALA A 84 -6.20 5.14 -0.86
CA ALA A 84 -5.22 4.84 0.18
C ALA A 84 -5.70 5.35 1.54
N MET A 85 -6.02 6.63 1.64
CA MET A 85 -6.45 7.22 2.91
C MET A 85 -7.87 6.80 3.29
N ASN A 86 -8.79 6.70 2.33
CA ASN A 86 -10.16 6.24 2.60
C ASN A 86 -10.16 4.84 3.22
N CYS A 87 -9.40 3.91 2.64
CA CYS A 87 -9.34 2.53 3.13
C CYS A 87 -8.57 2.42 4.44
N ALA A 88 -7.46 3.16 4.57
CA ALA A 88 -6.71 3.18 5.82
C ALA A 88 -7.58 3.69 6.98
N ALA A 89 -8.31 4.76 6.74
CA ALA A 89 -9.23 5.32 7.73
C ALA A 89 -10.36 4.35 8.07
N GLY A 90 -10.98 3.76 7.04
CA GLY A 90 -12.08 2.82 7.21
C GLY A 90 -11.68 1.56 7.97
N ASN A 91 -10.41 1.19 7.89
CA ASN A 91 -9.87 0.01 8.59
C ASN A 91 -9.17 0.37 9.91
N GLY A 92 -9.19 1.64 10.31
CA GLY A 92 -8.67 2.05 11.61
C GLY A 92 -7.17 2.20 11.71
N HIS A 93 -6.49 2.36 10.57
CA HIS A 93 -5.02 2.47 10.54
C HIS A 93 -4.59 3.93 10.69
N LEU A 94 -4.66 4.45 11.92
CA LEU A 94 -4.37 5.86 12.20
C LEU A 94 -2.96 6.27 11.80
N SER A 95 -1.96 5.45 12.12
CA SER A 95 -0.56 5.75 11.76
C SER A 95 -0.40 5.92 10.25
N MET A 96 -1.10 5.09 9.49
CA MET A 96 -1.10 5.17 8.03
C MET A 96 -1.75 6.47 7.54
N VAL A 97 -2.91 6.83 8.13
CA VAL A 97 -3.61 8.07 7.78
C VAL A 97 -2.71 9.27 8.04
N VAL A 98 -2.03 9.30 9.18
CA VAL A 98 -1.09 10.37 9.54
C VAL A 98 0.06 10.44 8.55
N PHE A 99 0.63 9.29 8.18
CA PHE A 99 1.72 9.22 7.21
C PHE A 99 1.28 9.78 5.85
N LEU A 100 0.12 9.36 5.37
CA LEU A 100 -0.39 9.80 4.07
C LEU A 100 -0.66 11.30 4.06
N HIS A 101 -1.24 11.82 5.15
CA HIS A 101 -1.49 13.26 5.28
C HIS A 101 -0.19 14.06 5.22
N ALA A 102 0.85 13.58 5.91
CA ALA A 102 2.13 14.30 6.00
C ALA A 102 2.95 14.23 4.71
N ASN A 103 2.82 13.14 3.93
CA ASN A 103 3.73 12.84 2.84
C ASN A 103 3.09 12.84 1.44
N ARG A 104 1.76 12.77 1.36
CA ARG A 104 1.04 12.72 0.09
C ARG A 104 0.01 13.85 0.03
N SER A 105 -0.31 14.26 -1.20
CA SER A 105 -1.26 15.35 -1.44
C SER A 105 -2.64 14.87 -1.92
N GLU A 106 -2.81 13.56 -2.16
CA GLU A 106 -4.08 13.03 -2.67
C GLU A 106 -5.22 13.20 -1.67
N GLY A 107 -4.94 13.03 -0.37
CA GLY A 107 -5.95 13.20 0.67
C GLY A 107 -7.01 12.10 0.64
N CYS A 108 -8.20 12.48 1.03
CA CYS A 108 -9.35 11.57 1.09
C CYS A 108 -10.62 12.35 0.79
N ASN A 109 -11.74 11.61 0.69
CA ASN A 109 -13.07 12.23 0.61
C ASN A 109 -13.91 11.82 1.84
N LYS A 110 -15.21 12.13 1.80
CA LYS A 110 -16.12 11.84 2.92
C LYS A 110 -16.21 10.36 3.29
N ASP A 111 -15.82 9.46 2.37
CA ASP A 111 -15.84 8.02 2.65
C ASP A 111 -14.89 7.65 3.79
N ALA A 112 -13.78 8.35 3.93
CA ALA A 112 -12.83 8.11 5.02
C ALA A 112 -13.52 8.28 6.38
N LEU A 113 -14.18 9.43 6.57
CA LEU A 113 -14.88 9.72 7.83
C LEU A 113 -16.06 8.78 8.04
N ASN A 114 -16.87 8.58 7.00
CA ASN A 114 -18.05 7.72 7.08
C ASN A 114 -17.68 6.29 7.46
N LYS A 115 -16.69 5.71 6.78
CA LYS A 115 -16.27 4.33 7.04
C LYS A 115 -15.61 4.19 8.41
N ALA A 116 -14.79 5.15 8.80
CA ALA A 116 -14.16 5.14 10.12
C ALA A 116 -15.24 5.18 11.22
N ALA A 117 -16.25 6.04 11.06
CA ALA A 117 -17.34 6.17 12.02
C ALA A 117 -18.18 4.89 12.09
N ILE A 118 -18.57 4.35 10.93
CA ILE A 118 -19.38 3.12 10.86
C ILE A 118 -18.65 1.95 11.52
N ASN A 119 -17.33 1.86 11.32
CA ASN A 119 -16.54 0.76 11.85
C ASN A 119 -16.05 1.00 13.28
N GLY A 120 -16.40 2.13 13.88
CA GLY A 120 -16.10 2.38 15.29
C GLY A 120 -14.66 2.83 15.56
N HIS A 121 -13.97 3.38 14.59
CA HIS A 121 -12.58 3.82 14.74
C HIS A 121 -12.54 5.27 15.25
N GLN A 122 -12.82 5.45 16.53
CA GLN A 122 -12.98 6.77 17.16
C GLN A 122 -11.75 7.66 17.00
N SER A 123 -10.55 7.12 17.22
CA SER A 123 -9.32 7.91 17.12
C SER A 123 -9.09 8.44 15.70
N VAL A 124 -9.45 7.66 14.68
CA VAL A 124 -9.37 8.10 13.29
C VAL A 124 -10.39 9.19 13.01
N VAL A 125 -11.63 9.02 13.50
CA VAL A 125 -12.69 10.03 13.35
C VAL A 125 -12.25 11.35 13.96
N GLU A 126 -11.72 11.32 15.19
CA GLU A 126 -11.24 12.52 15.89
C GLU A 126 -10.10 13.19 15.11
N TRP A 127 -9.17 12.40 14.60
CA TRP A 127 -8.05 12.92 13.83
C TRP A 127 -8.53 13.59 12.53
N LEU A 128 -9.46 12.95 11.82
CA LEU A 128 -10.01 13.49 10.57
C LEU A 128 -10.71 14.83 10.80
N HIS A 129 -11.50 14.94 11.88
CA HIS A 129 -12.13 16.21 12.26
C HIS A 129 -11.09 17.26 12.59
N ALA A 130 -10.08 16.92 13.40
CA ALA A 130 -9.04 17.84 13.81
C ALA A 130 -8.23 18.38 12.63
N ASN A 131 -8.09 17.60 11.57
CA ASN A 131 -7.34 17.96 10.37
C ASN A 131 -8.24 18.39 9.20
N ARG A 132 -9.53 18.59 9.46
CA ARG A 132 -10.52 19.16 8.53
C ARG A 132 -10.86 18.29 7.34
N TYR A 133 -10.88 16.98 7.57
CA TYR A 133 -11.36 16.02 6.56
C TYR A 133 -12.83 15.66 6.84
N GLU A 134 -13.69 16.65 6.94
CA GLU A 134 -15.10 16.40 7.26
C GLU A 134 -15.94 15.97 6.07
N GLY A 135 -15.39 16.04 4.93
CA GLY A 135 -16.13 15.62 3.77
C GLY A 135 -16.24 16.55 2.67
#